data_213c8b5c3a576382d774f8c8e348ad1c
#
_entry.id   213c8b5c3a576382d774f8c8e348ad1c
#
_cell.length_a   1.000
_cell.length_b   1.000
_cell.length_c   1.000
_cell.angle_alpha   90.00
_cell.angle_beta   90.00
_cell.angle_gamma   90.00
#
_symmetry.space_group_name_H-M   'P 1'
#
loop_
_entity.id
_entity.type
_entity.pdbx_description
1 polymer ?
#
loop_
_entity_poly.entity_id
_entity_poly.type
_entity_poly.pdbx_seq_one_letter_code
_entity_poly.pdbx_strand_id
1 'polypeptide(L)'
;MQRCRRSVPAHGPQSATILALTPMMGQAQAQLALSTAFNRTVRNRILSQRLAKSYCQILLGVLPEFSNKVLLDVRQQVRKGFDELSTAPLPAELASRIAEIKKLAEASDAMAVLPPTRETVSAVALQSDKVMAATNATAEIFEKVAKIGSAKLINVAGRQRALSQRVARDYFLTAAKLDGKGLQDQMKADVVELKKGFEVLKSAPISTPAIRNELELGQAQWLFFETAIQRKADDKGMETVATTSERLTEVLEKLTNLYDAALKDVLG
;
A
#
# COMPACT_ATOMS: atom_id res chain seq x y z
N MET A 1 8.72 -12.81 92.38
CA MET A 1 9.28 -13.22 91.09
C MET A 1 8.19 -13.34 90.08
N GLN A 2 7.91 -12.25 89.32
CA GLN A 2 6.89 -12.22 88.24
C GLN A 2 7.61 -12.12 86.90
N ARG A 3 7.39 -13.13 86.07
CA ARG A 3 7.91 -13.17 84.70
C ARG A 3 6.94 -12.39 83.75
N CYS A 4 7.39 -11.26 83.19
CA CYS A 4 6.74 -10.58 82.08
C CYS A 4 6.84 -11.43 80.86
N ARG A 5 5.70 -11.81 80.28
CA ARG A 5 5.60 -12.32 78.91
C ARG A 5 5.40 -11.12 77.92
N ARG A 6 6.36 -10.89 77.04
CA ARG A 6 6.23 -10.00 75.88
C ARG A 6 5.43 -10.70 74.81
N SER A 7 4.31 -10.14 74.42
CA SER A 7 3.53 -10.53 73.28
C SER A 7 4.18 -9.93 72.00
N VAL A 8 4.43 -10.80 71.02
CA VAL A 8 4.89 -10.44 69.65
C VAL A 8 3.66 -10.20 68.83
N PRO A 9 3.56 -9.08 68.07
CA PRO A 9 2.45 -8.86 67.08
C PRO A 9 2.66 -9.72 65.88
N ALA A 10 1.61 -10.47 65.48
CA ALA A 10 1.54 -11.22 64.26
C ALA A 10 1.44 -10.27 63.06
N HIS A 11 2.40 -10.35 62.17
CA HIS A 11 2.30 -9.71 60.84
C HIS A 11 1.35 -10.53 59.98
N GLY A 12 0.19 -9.95 59.68
CA GLY A 12 -0.72 -10.49 58.67
C GLY A 12 -0.13 -10.37 57.25
N PRO A 13 -0.51 -11.28 56.32
CA PRO A 13 -0.01 -11.22 54.96
C PRO A 13 -0.54 -9.99 54.26
N GLN A 14 0.37 -9.12 53.77
CA GLN A 14 0.05 -8.04 52.85
C GLN A 14 -0.36 -8.66 51.55
N SER A 15 -1.67 -8.63 51.24
CA SER A 15 -2.20 -8.97 49.90
C SER A 15 -1.72 -7.92 48.91
N ALA A 16 -0.69 -8.25 48.16
CA ALA A 16 -0.27 -7.46 47.01
C ALA A 16 -1.41 -7.50 45.96
N THR A 17 -2.11 -6.41 45.84
CA THR A 17 -3.08 -6.19 44.77
C THR A 17 -2.29 -6.05 43.47
N ILE A 18 -2.17 -7.15 42.73
CA ILE A 18 -1.69 -7.13 41.34
C ILE A 18 -2.79 -6.44 40.52
N LEU A 19 -2.66 -5.12 40.32
CA LEU A 19 -3.51 -4.39 39.38
C LEU A 19 -3.29 -4.99 38.02
N ALA A 20 -4.37 -5.47 37.42
CA ALA A 20 -4.41 -6.05 36.10
C ALA A 20 -4.01 -5.05 35.02
N LEU A 21 -2.75 -5.06 34.60
CA LEU A 21 -2.23 -4.36 33.39
C LEU A 21 -2.53 -5.12 32.09
N THR A 22 -3.17 -6.28 32.18
CA THR A 22 -3.42 -7.21 31.08
C THR A 22 -4.38 -6.72 29.97
N PRO A 23 -5.42 -5.89 30.21
CA PRO A 23 -6.30 -5.48 29.11
C PRO A 23 -5.68 -4.42 28.17
N MET A 24 -4.79 -3.57 28.67
CA MET A 24 -4.17 -2.52 27.82
C MET A 24 -3.15 -3.08 26.83
N MET A 25 -2.35 -4.07 27.22
CA MET A 25 -1.39 -4.73 26.32
C MET A 25 -2.11 -5.50 25.20
N GLY A 26 -3.22 -6.14 25.49
CA GLY A 26 -4.01 -6.85 24.47
C GLY A 26 -4.63 -5.91 23.42
N GLN A 27 -5.07 -4.72 23.83
CA GLN A 27 -5.64 -3.72 22.92
C GLN A 27 -4.56 -3.10 22.00
N ALA A 28 -3.40 -2.75 22.54
CA ALA A 28 -2.28 -2.21 21.77
C ALA A 28 -1.77 -3.23 20.73
N GLN A 29 -1.68 -4.49 21.11
CA GLN A 29 -1.25 -5.57 20.21
C GLN A 29 -2.28 -5.85 19.10
N ALA A 30 -3.57 -5.81 19.42
CA ALA A 30 -4.64 -5.94 18.42
C ALA A 30 -4.65 -4.76 17.45
N GLN A 31 -4.40 -3.55 17.93
CA GLN A 31 -4.34 -2.35 17.11
C GLN A 31 -3.11 -2.33 16.18
N LEU A 32 -1.95 -2.82 16.66
CA LEU A 32 -0.76 -2.99 15.84
C LEU A 32 -0.96 -4.05 14.74
N ALA A 33 -1.64 -5.16 15.07
CA ALA A 33 -2.00 -6.19 14.10
C ALA A 33 -2.95 -5.65 13.02
N LEU A 34 -3.93 -4.83 13.42
CA LEU A 34 -4.88 -4.19 12.50
C LEU A 34 -4.17 -3.18 11.57
N SER A 35 -3.25 -2.37 12.09
CA SER A 35 -2.43 -1.43 11.29
C SER A 35 -1.57 -2.17 10.26
N THR A 36 -0.95 -3.27 10.66
CA THR A 36 -0.16 -4.11 9.75
C THR A 36 -1.02 -4.71 8.66
N ALA A 37 -2.19 -5.26 9.00
CA ALA A 37 -3.13 -5.80 8.02
C ALA A 37 -3.67 -4.72 7.06
N PHE A 38 -3.92 -3.51 7.56
CA PHE A 38 -4.29 -2.37 6.74
C PHE A 38 -3.22 -2.06 5.70
N ASN A 39 -1.95 -1.87 6.12
CA ASN A 39 -0.85 -1.57 5.22
C ASN A 39 -0.67 -2.68 4.15
N ARG A 40 -0.77 -3.95 4.56
CA ARG A 40 -0.75 -5.10 3.62
C ARG A 40 -1.90 -5.07 2.63
N THR A 41 -3.11 -4.77 3.10
CA THR A 41 -4.30 -4.70 2.25
C THR A 41 -4.17 -3.58 1.21
N VAL A 42 -3.85 -2.35 1.63
CA VAL A 42 -3.75 -1.20 0.71
C VAL A 42 -2.61 -1.33 -0.30
N ARG A 43 -1.60 -2.16 -0.01
CA ARG A 43 -0.51 -2.46 -0.95
C ARG A 43 -1.00 -3.15 -2.23
N ASN A 44 -2.12 -3.87 -2.17
CA ASN A 44 -2.68 -4.52 -3.38
C ASN A 44 -3.06 -3.52 -4.48
N ARG A 45 -3.32 -2.25 -4.14
CA ARG A 45 -3.56 -1.20 -5.15
C ARG A 45 -2.38 -1.03 -6.10
N ILE A 46 -1.19 -0.82 -5.53
CA ILE A 46 0.01 -0.64 -6.35
C ILE A 46 0.41 -1.92 -7.06
N LEU A 47 0.32 -3.07 -6.38
CA LEU A 47 0.73 -4.34 -6.96
C LEU A 47 -0.13 -4.69 -8.19
N SER A 48 -1.45 -4.45 -8.14
CA SER A 48 -2.33 -4.70 -9.28
C SER A 48 -1.99 -3.80 -10.49
N GLN A 49 -1.73 -2.51 -10.26
CA GLN A 49 -1.41 -1.57 -11.33
C GLN A 49 -0.01 -1.85 -11.92
N ARG A 50 0.96 -2.18 -11.07
CA ARG A 50 2.32 -2.52 -11.48
C ARG A 50 2.37 -3.83 -12.27
N LEU A 51 1.55 -4.82 -11.91
CA LEU A 51 1.36 -6.06 -12.67
C LEU A 51 0.85 -5.76 -14.08
N ALA A 52 -0.26 -5.01 -14.18
CA ALA A 52 -0.86 -4.67 -15.47
C ALA A 52 0.08 -3.81 -16.34
N LYS A 53 0.81 -2.86 -15.74
CA LYS A 53 1.84 -2.07 -16.42
C LYS A 53 2.92 -2.96 -17.02
N SER A 54 3.54 -3.82 -16.20
CA SER A 54 4.65 -4.67 -16.63
C SER A 54 4.21 -5.65 -17.71
N TYR A 55 3.00 -6.19 -17.60
CA TYR A 55 2.43 -7.08 -18.61
C TYR A 55 2.21 -6.37 -19.96
N CYS A 56 1.76 -5.11 -19.95
CA CYS A 56 1.66 -4.28 -21.15
C CYS A 56 3.05 -3.93 -21.73
N GLN A 57 4.04 -3.64 -20.89
CA GLN A 57 5.41 -3.38 -21.33
C GLN A 57 6.03 -4.58 -22.06
N ILE A 58 5.76 -5.81 -21.58
CA ILE A 58 6.21 -7.04 -22.26
C ILE A 58 5.57 -7.16 -23.64
N LEU A 59 4.27 -6.88 -23.79
CA LEU A 59 3.60 -6.85 -25.10
C LEU A 59 4.25 -5.87 -26.07
N LEU A 60 4.68 -4.71 -25.57
CA LEU A 60 5.30 -3.63 -26.36
C LEU A 60 6.81 -3.86 -26.61
N GLY A 61 7.41 -4.87 -26.01
CA GLY A 61 8.86 -5.10 -26.08
C GLY A 61 9.69 -4.06 -25.29
N VAL A 62 9.09 -3.33 -24.35
CA VAL A 62 9.75 -2.28 -23.57
C VAL A 62 10.54 -2.91 -22.42
N LEU A 63 11.87 -2.82 -22.47
CA LEU A 63 12.78 -3.36 -21.46
C LEU A 63 12.38 -4.78 -21.03
N PRO A 64 12.32 -5.78 -21.94
CA PRO A 64 11.61 -7.03 -21.73
C PRO A 64 12.14 -7.82 -20.54
N GLU A 65 13.44 -7.89 -20.33
CA GLU A 65 14.04 -8.58 -19.18
C GLU A 65 13.64 -7.91 -17.85
N PHE A 66 13.74 -6.59 -17.81
CA PHE A 66 13.36 -5.80 -16.64
C PHE A 66 11.86 -5.94 -16.35
N SER A 67 11.01 -5.82 -17.38
CA SER A 67 9.56 -5.92 -17.24
C SER A 67 9.10 -7.31 -16.77
N ASN A 68 9.74 -8.37 -17.28
CA ASN A 68 9.52 -9.74 -16.79
C ASN A 68 9.93 -9.91 -15.34
N LYS A 69 11.10 -9.38 -14.94
CA LYS A 69 11.54 -9.41 -13.54
C LYS A 69 10.55 -8.70 -12.62
N VAL A 70 10.10 -7.51 -13.01
CA VAL A 70 9.09 -6.76 -12.24
C VAL A 70 7.78 -7.54 -12.14
N LEU A 71 7.32 -8.14 -13.23
CA LEU A 71 6.09 -8.95 -13.25
C LEU A 71 6.19 -10.13 -12.27
N LEU A 72 7.28 -10.87 -12.30
CA LEU A 72 7.51 -12.02 -11.40
C LEU A 72 7.58 -11.60 -9.93
N ASP A 73 8.31 -10.52 -9.63
CA ASP A 73 8.43 -9.95 -8.29
C ASP A 73 7.06 -9.53 -7.74
N VAL A 74 6.28 -8.81 -8.53
CA VAL A 74 4.92 -8.38 -8.14
C VAL A 74 4.02 -9.57 -7.83
N ARG A 75 4.03 -10.60 -8.67
CA ARG A 75 3.24 -11.82 -8.46
C ARG A 75 3.62 -12.53 -7.16
N GLN A 76 4.92 -12.59 -6.85
CA GLN A 76 5.41 -13.15 -5.59
C GLN A 76 4.95 -12.31 -4.39
N GLN A 77 5.04 -10.98 -4.48
CA GLN A 77 4.61 -10.06 -3.42
C GLN A 77 3.09 -10.16 -3.15
N VAL A 78 2.27 -10.32 -4.18
CA VAL A 78 0.82 -10.51 -4.05
C VAL A 78 0.52 -11.79 -3.27
N ARG A 79 1.12 -12.93 -3.64
CA ARG A 79 0.93 -14.20 -2.96
C ARG A 79 1.35 -14.11 -1.49
N LYS A 80 2.57 -13.65 -1.22
CA LYS A 80 3.08 -13.49 0.15
C LYS A 80 2.19 -12.57 0.98
N GLY A 81 1.70 -11.46 0.40
CA GLY A 81 0.82 -10.53 1.10
C GLY A 81 -0.51 -11.17 1.53
N PHE A 82 -1.12 -12.00 0.69
CA PHE A 82 -2.34 -12.71 1.06
C PHE A 82 -2.10 -13.87 2.03
N ASP A 83 -0.96 -14.56 1.96
CA ASP A 83 -0.60 -15.57 2.95
C ASP A 83 -0.47 -14.95 4.35
N GLU A 84 0.19 -13.79 4.46
CA GLU A 84 0.30 -13.03 5.71
C GLU A 84 -1.06 -12.52 6.21
N LEU A 85 -1.94 -12.05 5.32
CA LEU A 85 -3.29 -11.59 5.68
C LEU A 85 -4.21 -12.72 6.12
N SER A 86 -4.01 -13.94 5.64
CA SER A 86 -4.83 -15.11 6.00
C SER A 86 -4.66 -15.53 7.45
N THR A 87 -3.54 -15.19 8.08
CA THR A 87 -3.23 -15.48 9.48
C THR A 87 -3.53 -14.32 10.43
N ALA A 88 -3.92 -13.16 9.91
CA ALA A 88 -4.19 -11.98 10.73
C ALA A 88 -5.54 -12.09 11.46
N PRO A 89 -5.61 -11.75 12.75
CA PRO A 89 -6.86 -11.74 13.51
C PRO A 89 -7.70 -10.51 13.11
N LEU A 90 -8.54 -10.67 12.10
CA LEU A 90 -9.35 -9.59 11.53
C LEU A 90 -10.84 -9.76 11.88
N PRO A 91 -11.59 -8.65 12.04
CA PRO A 91 -13.04 -8.68 12.04
C PRO A 91 -13.59 -9.36 10.79
N ALA A 92 -14.71 -10.11 10.94
CA ALA A 92 -15.28 -10.93 9.89
C ALA A 92 -15.57 -10.14 8.59
N GLU A 93 -16.02 -8.88 8.70
CA GLU A 93 -16.25 -8.01 7.56
C GLU A 93 -14.97 -7.74 6.78
N LEU A 94 -13.88 -7.38 7.45
CA LEU A 94 -12.58 -7.13 6.83
C LEU A 94 -12.00 -8.41 6.20
N ALA A 95 -12.10 -9.55 6.89
CA ALA A 95 -11.66 -10.84 6.36
C ALA A 95 -12.41 -11.19 5.05
N SER A 96 -13.73 -10.99 5.00
CA SER A 96 -14.53 -11.19 3.80
C SER A 96 -14.12 -10.28 2.64
N ARG A 97 -13.90 -8.99 2.91
CA ARG A 97 -13.44 -8.04 1.88
C ARG A 97 -12.04 -8.37 1.35
N ILE A 98 -11.14 -8.80 2.22
CA ILE A 98 -9.80 -9.23 1.80
C ILE A 98 -9.86 -10.50 0.96
N ALA A 99 -10.73 -11.44 1.27
CA ALA A 99 -10.96 -12.63 0.44
C ALA A 99 -11.49 -12.27 -0.97
N GLU A 100 -12.37 -11.25 -1.07
CA GLU A 100 -12.82 -10.72 -2.36
C GLU A 100 -11.65 -10.11 -3.17
N ILE A 101 -10.81 -9.29 -2.53
CA ILE A 101 -9.63 -8.71 -3.17
C ILE A 101 -8.67 -9.81 -3.65
N LYS A 102 -8.46 -10.84 -2.82
CA LYS A 102 -7.63 -12.00 -3.17
C LYS A 102 -8.14 -12.68 -4.44
N LYS A 103 -9.44 -12.99 -4.51
CA LYS A 103 -10.05 -13.59 -5.69
C LYS A 103 -9.85 -12.76 -6.97
N LEU A 104 -9.99 -11.43 -6.86
CA LEU A 104 -9.75 -10.52 -7.98
C LEU A 104 -8.28 -10.51 -8.41
N ALA A 105 -7.35 -10.53 -7.45
CA ALA A 105 -5.91 -10.56 -7.71
C ALA A 105 -5.46 -11.90 -8.33
N GLU A 106 -5.99 -13.02 -7.86
CA GLU A 106 -5.75 -14.36 -8.41
C GLU A 106 -6.23 -14.45 -9.87
N ALA A 107 -7.35 -13.84 -10.21
CA ALA A 107 -7.83 -13.77 -11.59
C ALA A 107 -6.87 -12.98 -12.50
N SER A 108 -6.26 -11.89 -11.98
CA SER A 108 -5.21 -11.15 -12.71
C SER A 108 -3.95 -12.00 -12.88
N ASP A 109 -3.52 -12.69 -11.82
CA ASP A 109 -2.32 -13.55 -11.83
C ASP A 109 -2.47 -14.70 -12.83
N ALA A 110 -3.63 -15.34 -12.89
CA ALA A 110 -3.91 -16.42 -13.83
C ALA A 110 -3.80 -15.98 -15.30
N MET A 111 -4.24 -14.76 -15.63
CA MET A 111 -4.08 -14.20 -16.97
C MET A 111 -2.62 -13.82 -17.28
N ALA A 112 -1.90 -13.29 -16.29
CA ALA A 112 -0.53 -12.81 -16.45
C ALA A 112 0.53 -13.95 -16.47
N VAL A 113 0.12 -15.21 -16.31
CA VAL A 113 1.00 -16.39 -16.55
C VAL A 113 1.25 -16.63 -18.03
N LEU A 114 0.28 -16.29 -18.86
CA LEU A 114 0.34 -16.50 -20.30
C LEU A 114 1.15 -15.39 -21.00
N PRO A 115 1.72 -15.65 -22.17
CA PRO A 115 2.29 -14.58 -23.00
C PRO A 115 1.26 -13.49 -23.26
N PRO A 116 1.64 -12.19 -23.18
CA PRO A 116 0.69 -11.11 -23.36
C PRO A 116 0.18 -11.03 -24.80
N THR A 117 -1.13 -10.91 -24.95
CA THR A 117 -1.83 -10.49 -26.17
C THR A 117 -2.55 -9.19 -25.90
N ARG A 118 -3.03 -8.53 -26.96
CA ARG A 118 -3.82 -7.31 -26.82
C ARG A 118 -5.06 -7.52 -25.94
N GLU A 119 -5.73 -8.65 -26.12
CA GLU A 119 -6.93 -9.04 -25.38
C GLU A 119 -6.60 -9.30 -23.90
N THR A 120 -5.55 -10.08 -23.61
CA THR A 120 -5.16 -10.39 -22.23
C THR A 120 -4.63 -9.16 -21.50
N VAL A 121 -3.88 -8.27 -22.16
CA VAL A 121 -3.42 -7.00 -21.59
C VAL A 121 -4.62 -6.11 -21.21
N SER A 122 -5.62 -5.98 -22.09
CA SER A 122 -6.84 -5.22 -21.80
C SER A 122 -7.62 -5.84 -20.63
N ALA A 123 -7.73 -7.17 -20.58
CA ALA A 123 -8.42 -7.88 -19.50
C ALA A 123 -7.69 -7.72 -18.15
N VAL A 124 -6.36 -7.82 -18.13
CA VAL A 124 -5.53 -7.62 -16.92
C VAL A 124 -5.63 -6.16 -16.44
N ALA A 125 -5.62 -5.18 -17.35
CA ALA A 125 -5.79 -3.78 -16.99
C ALA A 125 -7.16 -3.52 -16.34
N LEU A 126 -8.25 -4.03 -16.93
CA LEU A 126 -9.59 -3.92 -16.36
C LEU A 126 -9.67 -4.62 -14.98
N GLN A 127 -9.06 -5.78 -14.84
CA GLN A 127 -9.05 -6.52 -13.58
C GLN A 127 -8.25 -5.78 -12.50
N SER A 128 -7.14 -5.13 -12.87
CA SER A 128 -6.36 -4.33 -11.94
C SER A 128 -7.16 -3.14 -11.37
N ASP A 129 -8.05 -2.54 -12.16
CA ASP A 129 -8.94 -1.47 -11.69
C ASP A 129 -9.99 -2.01 -10.70
N LYS A 130 -10.51 -3.23 -10.90
CA LYS A 130 -11.40 -3.88 -9.94
C LYS A 130 -10.70 -4.15 -8.61
N VAL A 131 -9.45 -4.65 -8.64
CA VAL A 131 -8.63 -4.83 -7.43
C VAL A 131 -8.43 -3.50 -6.71
N MET A 132 -8.11 -2.44 -7.44
CA MET A 132 -7.91 -1.12 -6.85
C MET A 132 -9.20 -0.58 -6.22
N ALA A 133 -10.35 -0.71 -6.89
CA ALA A 133 -11.64 -0.27 -6.37
C ALA A 133 -12.07 -1.04 -5.11
N ALA A 134 -11.96 -2.38 -5.11
CA ALA A 134 -12.25 -3.21 -3.95
C ALA A 134 -11.32 -2.88 -2.77
N THR A 135 -10.04 -2.63 -3.04
CA THR A 135 -9.07 -2.24 -2.01
C THR A 135 -9.38 -0.85 -1.46
N ASN A 136 -9.81 0.11 -2.29
CA ASN A 136 -10.23 1.44 -1.82
C ASN A 136 -11.42 1.35 -0.86
N ALA A 137 -12.46 0.60 -1.23
CA ALA A 137 -13.64 0.39 -0.37
C ALA A 137 -13.26 -0.30 0.95
N THR A 138 -12.36 -1.27 0.92
CA THR A 138 -11.89 -1.96 2.12
C THR A 138 -11.05 -1.04 3.02
N ALA A 139 -10.25 -0.14 2.45
CA ALA A 139 -9.47 0.85 3.20
C ALA A 139 -10.37 1.81 4.00
N GLU A 140 -11.51 2.22 3.45
CA GLU A 140 -12.48 3.05 4.16
C GLU A 140 -13.08 2.35 5.38
N ILE A 141 -13.29 1.02 5.29
CA ILE A 141 -13.74 0.21 6.43
C ILE A 141 -12.65 0.15 7.50
N PHE A 142 -11.39 -0.09 7.11
CA PHE A 142 -10.26 -0.05 8.04
C PHE A 142 -10.15 1.29 8.77
N GLU A 143 -10.28 2.43 8.08
CA GLU A 143 -10.22 3.75 8.68
C GLU A 143 -11.31 3.94 9.76
N LYS A 144 -12.52 3.45 9.51
CA LYS A 144 -13.63 3.49 10.47
C LYS A 144 -13.39 2.60 11.68
N VAL A 145 -12.88 1.39 11.47
CA VAL A 145 -12.62 0.41 12.53
C VAL A 145 -11.42 0.82 13.39
N ALA A 146 -10.36 1.29 12.77
CA ALA A 146 -9.12 1.63 13.46
C ALA A 146 -9.24 2.90 14.33
N LYS A 147 -10.20 3.78 14.05
CA LYS A 147 -10.39 5.09 14.74
C LYS A 147 -9.12 5.96 14.85
N ILE A 148 -8.14 5.73 14.00
CA ILE A 148 -6.82 6.34 14.07
C ILE A 148 -6.71 7.37 12.94
N GLY A 149 -6.61 8.65 13.28
CA GLY A 149 -6.42 9.74 12.31
C GLY A 149 -5.20 9.54 11.39
N SER A 150 -4.29 8.74 11.84
CA SER A 150 -3.06 8.32 11.17
C SER A 150 -3.27 7.26 10.05
N ALA A 151 -4.30 6.44 10.12
CA ALA A 151 -4.67 5.53 9.03
C ALA A 151 -4.92 6.30 7.71
N LYS A 152 -5.46 7.52 7.83
CA LYS A 152 -5.69 8.41 6.68
C LYS A 152 -4.38 8.79 5.97
N LEU A 153 -3.29 9.06 6.69
CA LEU A 153 -1.99 9.41 6.08
C LEU A 153 -1.35 8.21 5.36
N ILE A 154 -1.41 7.02 5.97
CA ILE A 154 -0.97 5.78 5.31
C ILE A 154 -1.81 5.53 4.05
N ASN A 155 -3.13 5.76 4.13
CA ASN A 155 -4.02 5.61 2.99
C ASN A 155 -3.64 6.57 1.85
N VAL A 156 -3.40 7.85 2.16
CA VAL A 156 -2.96 8.84 1.16
C VAL A 156 -1.61 8.46 0.57
N ALA A 157 -0.60 8.15 1.39
CA ALA A 157 0.73 7.77 0.90
C ALA A 157 0.68 6.49 0.05
N GLY A 158 -0.09 5.48 0.49
CA GLY A 158 -0.32 4.26 -0.27
C GLY A 158 -1.03 4.50 -1.61
N ARG A 159 -1.95 5.47 -1.65
CA ARG A 159 -2.67 5.84 -2.87
C ARG A 159 -1.77 6.52 -3.89
N GLN A 160 -0.80 7.35 -3.46
CA GLN A 160 0.20 7.96 -4.36
C GLN A 160 0.97 6.92 -5.16
N ARG A 161 1.40 5.82 -4.50
CA ARG A 161 2.09 4.71 -5.16
C ARG A 161 1.23 4.07 -6.25
N ALA A 162 -0.04 3.81 -5.95
CA ALA A 162 -0.96 3.17 -6.89
C ALA A 162 -1.28 4.07 -8.08
N LEU A 163 -1.53 5.36 -7.84
CA LEU A 163 -1.81 6.34 -8.90
C LEU A 163 -0.62 6.51 -9.84
N SER A 164 0.61 6.57 -9.33
CA SER A 164 1.81 6.67 -10.18
C SER A 164 1.94 5.49 -11.14
N GLN A 165 1.65 4.28 -10.66
CA GLN A 165 1.70 3.07 -11.49
C GLN A 165 0.50 2.98 -12.46
N ARG A 166 -0.69 3.46 -12.06
CA ARG A 166 -1.85 3.51 -12.96
C ARG A 166 -1.62 4.51 -14.11
N VAL A 167 -1.10 5.69 -13.82
CA VAL A 167 -0.72 6.68 -14.85
C VAL A 167 0.30 6.08 -15.84
N ALA A 168 1.33 5.37 -15.33
CA ALA A 168 2.29 4.70 -16.21
C ALA A 168 1.64 3.58 -17.03
N ARG A 169 0.77 2.76 -16.43
CA ARG A 169 0.00 1.72 -17.13
C ARG A 169 -0.82 2.33 -18.27
N ASP A 170 -1.52 3.42 -17.99
CA ASP A 170 -2.41 4.06 -18.96
C ASP A 170 -1.63 4.68 -20.13
N TYR A 171 -0.42 5.19 -19.86
CA TYR A 171 0.51 5.59 -20.92
C TYR A 171 0.87 4.41 -21.83
N PHE A 172 1.21 3.24 -21.28
CA PHE A 172 1.53 2.05 -22.09
C PHE A 172 0.31 1.46 -22.81
N LEU A 173 -0.88 1.51 -22.22
CA LEU A 173 -2.11 1.10 -22.89
C LEU A 173 -2.40 2.00 -24.10
N THR A 174 -2.17 3.32 -23.96
CA THR A 174 -2.27 4.26 -25.07
C THR A 174 -1.24 3.97 -26.17
N ALA A 175 0.02 3.71 -25.79
CA ALA A 175 1.07 3.31 -26.72
C ALA A 175 0.72 2.02 -27.48
N ALA A 176 0.11 1.06 -26.79
CA ALA A 176 -0.39 -0.18 -27.37
C ALA A 176 -1.68 0.00 -28.21
N LYS A 177 -2.26 1.21 -28.29
CA LYS A 177 -3.57 1.48 -28.89
C LYS A 177 -4.69 0.60 -28.28
N LEU A 178 -4.64 0.43 -26.96
CA LEU A 178 -5.61 -0.26 -26.14
C LEU A 178 -6.39 0.72 -25.25
N ASP A 179 -6.32 2.00 -25.58
CA ASP A 179 -6.99 3.11 -24.92
C ASP A 179 -8.49 3.05 -25.20
N GLY A 180 -9.22 2.55 -24.21
CA GLY A 180 -10.67 2.62 -24.20
C GLY A 180 -11.17 4.05 -23.96
N LYS A 181 -12.45 4.26 -24.24
CA LYS A 181 -13.11 5.54 -23.97
C LYS A 181 -12.93 5.94 -22.50
N GLY A 182 -12.43 7.13 -22.26
CA GLY A 182 -12.24 7.70 -20.92
C GLY A 182 -10.86 7.47 -20.28
N LEU A 183 -9.96 6.67 -20.88
CA LEU A 183 -8.63 6.41 -20.34
C LEU A 183 -7.81 7.70 -20.14
N GLN A 184 -7.84 8.60 -21.13
CA GLN A 184 -7.13 9.88 -21.06
C GLN A 184 -7.67 10.79 -19.94
N ASP A 185 -8.97 10.79 -19.73
CA ASP A 185 -9.59 11.60 -18.67
C ASP A 185 -9.29 11.00 -17.30
N GLN A 186 -9.27 9.67 -17.20
CA GLN A 186 -8.83 8.98 -15.97
C GLN A 186 -7.37 9.31 -15.65
N MET A 187 -6.47 9.26 -16.63
CA MET A 187 -5.06 9.59 -16.45
C MET A 187 -4.87 11.04 -15.98
N LYS A 188 -5.61 12.01 -16.54
CA LYS A 188 -5.60 13.41 -16.09
C LYS A 188 -6.10 13.54 -14.65
N ALA A 189 -7.20 12.86 -14.30
CA ALA A 189 -7.75 12.88 -12.95
C ALA A 189 -6.76 12.30 -11.93
N ASP A 190 -6.06 11.21 -12.28
CA ASP A 190 -5.04 10.61 -11.44
C ASP A 190 -3.84 11.53 -11.19
N VAL A 191 -3.39 12.25 -12.22
CA VAL A 191 -2.33 13.26 -12.10
C VAL A 191 -2.75 14.37 -11.13
N VAL A 192 -3.98 14.87 -11.23
CA VAL A 192 -4.51 15.90 -10.31
C VAL A 192 -4.58 15.37 -8.89
N GLU A 193 -5.09 14.15 -8.71
CA GLU A 193 -5.20 13.52 -7.39
C GLU A 193 -3.81 13.26 -6.78
N LEU A 194 -2.85 12.83 -7.58
CA LEU A 194 -1.48 12.59 -7.14
C LEU A 194 -0.83 13.88 -6.61
N LYS A 195 -0.95 14.99 -7.34
CA LYS A 195 -0.47 16.31 -6.91
C LYS A 195 -1.13 16.75 -5.59
N LYS A 196 -2.46 16.61 -5.48
CA LYS A 196 -3.20 16.93 -4.26
C LYS A 196 -2.75 16.07 -3.07
N GLY A 197 -2.45 14.81 -3.30
CA GLY A 197 -1.96 13.93 -2.24
C GLY A 197 -0.59 14.34 -1.70
N PHE A 198 0.33 14.81 -2.54
CA PHE A 198 1.60 15.38 -2.06
C PHE A 198 1.38 16.60 -1.14
N GLU A 199 0.43 17.48 -1.45
CA GLU A 199 0.11 18.63 -0.60
C GLU A 199 -0.48 18.20 0.76
N VAL A 200 -1.34 17.19 0.76
CA VAL A 200 -1.88 16.60 2.00
C VAL A 200 -0.76 16.02 2.87
N LEU A 201 0.18 15.29 2.27
CA LEU A 201 1.30 14.70 2.99
C LEU A 201 2.27 15.77 3.52
N LYS A 202 2.51 16.83 2.75
CA LYS A 202 3.36 17.97 3.14
C LYS A 202 2.80 18.73 4.36
N SER A 203 1.49 18.85 4.45
CA SER A 203 0.80 19.54 5.56
C SER A 203 0.57 18.64 6.79
N ALA A 204 0.97 17.37 6.74
CA ALA A 204 0.71 16.42 7.81
C ALA A 204 1.49 16.75 9.09
N PRO A 205 0.84 16.78 10.28
CA PRO A 205 1.50 17.17 11.55
C PRO A 205 2.56 16.17 12.02
N ILE A 206 2.50 14.92 11.56
CA ILE A 206 3.43 13.83 11.94
C ILE A 206 4.72 13.81 11.10
N SER A 207 5.00 14.84 10.32
CA SER A 207 6.16 14.90 9.44
C SER A 207 7.47 15.04 10.21
N THR A 208 8.21 13.94 10.37
CA THR A 208 9.58 13.93 10.87
C THR A 208 10.55 14.54 9.82
N PRO A 209 11.80 14.90 10.19
CA PRO A 209 12.79 15.31 9.20
C PRO A 209 13.01 14.29 8.07
N ALA A 210 13.03 12.99 8.40
CA ALA A 210 13.16 11.90 7.42
C ALA A 210 11.98 11.87 6.45
N ILE A 211 10.74 12.04 6.94
CA ILE A 211 9.54 12.12 6.11
C ILE A 211 9.60 13.33 5.17
N ARG A 212 10.00 14.51 5.68
CA ARG A 212 10.11 15.72 4.85
C ARG A 212 11.12 15.54 3.71
N ASN A 213 12.31 15.03 4.01
CA ASN A 213 13.34 14.78 3.01
C ASN A 213 12.88 13.79 1.94
N GLU A 214 12.21 12.70 2.34
CA GLU A 214 11.70 11.71 1.40
C GLU A 214 10.52 12.24 0.57
N LEU A 215 9.72 13.13 1.15
CA LEU A 215 8.62 13.80 0.44
C LEU A 215 9.16 14.76 -0.64
N GLU A 216 10.19 15.54 -0.33
CA GLU A 216 10.88 16.41 -1.30
C GLU A 216 11.49 15.59 -2.44
N LEU A 217 12.13 14.47 -2.13
CA LEU A 217 12.64 13.54 -3.14
C LEU A 217 11.49 12.97 -4.00
N GLY A 218 10.37 12.59 -3.37
CA GLY A 218 9.18 12.13 -4.06
C GLY A 218 8.61 13.17 -5.03
N GLN A 219 8.54 14.43 -4.62
CA GLN A 219 8.10 15.53 -5.48
C GLN A 219 9.06 15.75 -6.66
N ALA A 220 10.37 15.66 -6.43
CA ALA A 220 11.36 15.76 -7.50
C ALA A 220 11.24 14.60 -8.51
N GLN A 221 11.09 13.35 -8.03
CA GLN A 221 10.86 12.19 -8.89
C GLN A 221 9.53 12.29 -9.65
N TRP A 222 8.51 12.86 -9.03
CA TRP A 222 7.25 13.14 -9.71
C TRP A 222 7.41 14.07 -10.92
N LEU A 223 8.18 15.15 -10.79
CA LEU A 223 8.45 16.08 -11.90
C LEU A 223 9.13 15.39 -13.09
N PHE A 224 10.09 14.49 -12.82
CA PHE A 224 10.71 13.68 -13.88
C PHE A 224 9.71 12.76 -14.55
N PHE A 225 8.88 12.08 -13.76
CA PHE A 225 7.87 11.18 -14.29
C PHE A 225 6.77 11.95 -15.05
N GLU A 226 6.28 13.07 -14.51
CA GLU A 226 5.31 13.94 -15.20
C GLU A 226 5.83 14.43 -16.55
N THR A 227 7.11 14.81 -16.62
CA THR A 227 7.77 15.19 -17.88
C THR A 227 7.87 13.99 -18.83
N ALA A 228 8.14 12.79 -18.31
CA ALA A 228 8.27 11.59 -19.12
C ALA A 228 6.94 11.20 -19.80
N ILE A 229 5.82 11.25 -19.08
CA ILE A 229 4.50 10.89 -19.63
C ILE A 229 3.96 11.87 -20.69
N GLN A 230 4.57 13.06 -20.81
CA GLN A 230 4.25 14.02 -21.87
C GLN A 230 5.02 13.73 -23.18
N ARG A 231 5.99 12.82 -23.14
CA ARG A 231 6.77 12.46 -24.32
C ARG A 231 5.98 11.57 -25.25
N LYS A 232 6.37 11.63 -26.54
CA LYS A 232 5.88 10.69 -27.54
C LYS A 232 6.19 9.26 -27.11
N ALA A 233 5.27 8.34 -27.33
CA ALA A 233 5.42 6.92 -27.04
C ALA A 233 6.24 6.20 -28.13
N ASP A 234 7.45 6.71 -28.40
CA ASP A 234 8.50 5.97 -29.10
C ASP A 234 9.34 5.15 -28.11
N ASP A 235 10.27 4.35 -28.61
CA ASP A 235 11.07 3.43 -27.77
C ASP A 235 11.73 4.16 -26.59
N LYS A 236 12.38 5.31 -26.85
CA LYS A 236 13.04 6.10 -25.82
C LYS A 236 12.05 6.73 -24.83
N GLY A 237 10.91 7.19 -25.29
CA GLY A 237 9.84 7.71 -24.45
C GLY A 237 9.26 6.63 -23.54
N MET A 238 8.98 5.46 -24.06
CA MET A 238 8.48 4.32 -23.33
C MET A 238 9.50 3.82 -22.27
N GLU A 239 10.78 3.68 -22.61
CA GLU A 239 11.85 3.34 -21.66
C GLU A 239 11.99 4.38 -20.55
N THR A 240 11.85 5.67 -20.88
CA THR A 240 11.90 6.75 -19.90
C THR A 240 10.74 6.65 -18.91
N VAL A 241 9.51 6.41 -19.39
CA VAL A 241 8.34 6.23 -18.51
C VAL A 241 8.49 4.96 -17.67
N ALA A 242 8.97 3.86 -18.25
CA ALA A 242 9.22 2.61 -17.52
C ALA A 242 10.15 2.84 -16.33
N THR A 243 11.30 3.45 -16.55
CA THR A 243 12.32 3.66 -15.52
C THR A 243 11.95 4.72 -14.51
N THR A 244 11.37 5.85 -14.93
CA THR A 244 10.98 6.93 -14.00
C THR A 244 9.81 6.52 -13.11
N SER A 245 8.85 5.74 -13.61
CA SER A 245 7.75 5.22 -12.81
C SER A 245 8.21 4.29 -11.70
N GLU A 246 9.23 3.45 -11.93
CA GLU A 246 9.80 2.57 -10.92
C GLU A 246 10.58 3.35 -9.86
N ARG A 247 11.41 4.33 -10.26
CA ARG A 247 12.11 5.21 -9.33
C ARG A 247 11.16 5.98 -8.41
N LEU A 248 10.09 6.53 -8.99
CA LEU A 248 9.05 7.18 -8.19
C LEU A 248 8.40 6.21 -7.20
N THR A 249 8.16 4.96 -7.62
CA THR A 249 7.60 3.94 -6.74
C THR A 249 8.52 3.62 -5.57
N GLU A 250 9.83 3.49 -5.79
CA GLU A 250 10.81 3.22 -4.72
C GLU A 250 10.79 4.32 -3.65
N VAL A 251 10.75 5.59 -4.07
CA VAL A 251 10.69 6.73 -3.14
C VAL A 251 9.35 6.75 -2.38
N LEU A 252 8.23 6.56 -3.08
CA LEU A 252 6.90 6.55 -2.46
C LEU A 252 6.69 5.34 -1.53
N GLU A 253 7.32 4.20 -1.81
CA GLU A 253 7.35 3.04 -0.91
C GLU A 253 8.07 3.38 0.39
N LYS A 254 9.27 3.97 0.30
CA LYS A 254 10.04 4.41 1.46
C LYS A 254 9.29 5.46 2.27
N LEU A 255 8.68 6.45 1.61
CA LEU A 255 7.84 7.46 2.24
C LEU A 255 6.68 6.83 3.02
N THR A 256 6.00 5.84 2.44
CA THR A 256 4.89 5.15 3.12
C THR A 256 5.37 4.38 4.35
N ASN A 257 6.53 3.72 4.25
CA ASN A 257 7.11 3.00 5.38
C ASN A 257 7.54 3.95 6.51
N LEU A 258 8.02 5.15 6.18
CA LEU A 258 8.34 6.18 7.18
C LEU A 258 7.08 6.68 7.91
N TYR A 259 5.97 6.89 7.20
CA TYR A 259 4.69 7.20 7.82
C TYR A 259 4.19 6.06 8.70
N ASP A 260 4.26 4.80 8.26
CA ASP A 260 3.86 3.64 9.05
C ASP A 260 4.69 3.50 10.34
N ALA A 261 6.01 3.72 10.26
CA ALA A 261 6.89 3.72 11.43
C ALA A 261 6.56 4.85 12.41
N ALA A 262 6.45 6.08 11.92
CA ALA A 262 6.12 7.23 12.77
C ALA A 262 4.75 7.09 13.47
N LEU A 263 3.83 6.34 12.88
CA LEU A 263 2.55 6.04 13.47
C LEU A 263 2.62 5.00 14.56
N LYS A 264 3.44 3.96 14.38
CA LYS A 264 3.68 2.95 15.41
C LYS A 264 4.32 3.57 16.64
N ASP A 265 5.24 4.52 16.45
CA ASP A 265 5.89 5.25 17.54
C ASP A 265 4.90 6.14 18.35
N VAL A 266 3.86 6.66 17.72
CA VAL A 266 2.82 7.45 18.41
C VAL A 266 1.80 6.56 19.13
N LEU A 267 1.61 5.34 18.68
CA LEU A 267 0.66 4.39 19.26
C LEU A 267 1.28 3.54 20.40
N GLY A 268 2.63 3.54 20.52
CA GLY A 268 3.49 3.03 21.60
C GLY A 268 3.24 1.86 22.21
#